data_6fe1c3fedfb9d15cf29a3a2c5be429a0
#
_entry.id   6fe1c3fedfb9d15cf29a3a2c5be429a0
#
_cell.length_a   1.000
_cell.length_b   1.000
_cell.length_c   1.000
_cell.angle_alpha   90.00
_cell.angle_beta   90.00
_cell.angle_gamma   90.00
#
_symmetry.space_group_name_H-M   'P 1'
#
loop_
_entity.id
_entity.type
_entity.pdbx_description
1 polymer ?
#
loop_
_entity_poly.entity_id
_entity_poly.type
_entity_poly.pdbx_seq_one_letter_code
_entity_poly.pdbx_strand_id
1 'polypeptide(L)'
;GAKAPAAASVPTSVSRAAGIAVTKAMSKEFAPDNILVNTVCIGLIKSGQHESRFERTMSDNPDNTLEGMYESMGSRVPLGRVGEAAEAGDVIAFLASERASYLTGIAVNIDGGTSPVV
;
A
#
# COMPACT_ATOMS: atom_id res chain seq x y z
N GLY A 1 1.12 2.00 8.11
CA GLY A 1 2.32 2.68 8.54
C GLY A 1 2.33 4.20 8.42
N ALA A 2 2.20 4.80 7.23
CA ALA A 2 2.37 6.25 7.07
C ALA A 2 1.28 7.08 7.75
N LYS A 3 0.01 6.70 7.59
CA LYS A 3 -1.14 7.42 8.19
C LYS A 3 -1.42 7.01 9.64
N ALA A 4 -1.10 5.75 9.99
CA ALA A 4 -1.30 5.18 11.32
C ALA A 4 -0.04 4.38 11.71
N PRO A 5 0.99 5.02 12.28
CA PRO A 5 2.24 4.37 12.62
C PRO A 5 2.08 3.42 13.81
N ALA A 6 2.77 2.28 13.75
CA ALA A 6 2.89 1.34 14.85
C ALA A 6 4.25 1.47 15.54
N ALA A 7 4.32 1.16 16.83
CA ALA A 7 5.52 1.34 17.65
C ALA A 7 6.77 0.61 17.14
N ALA A 8 6.60 -0.55 16.50
CA ALA A 8 7.72 -1.40 16.07
C ALA A 8 8.37 -0.99 14.73
N SER A 9 7.93 0.07 14.07
CA SER A 9 8.36 0.42 12.71
C SER A 9 8.64 1.91 12.50
N VAL A 10 9.23 2.56 13.49
CA VAL A 10 9.46 4.02 13.50
C VAL A 10 10.18 4.53 12.24
N PRO A 11 11.34 3.99 11.80
CA PRO A 11 12.02 4.50 10.60
C PRO A 11 11.15 4.42 9.34
N THR A 12 10.49 3.27 9.14
CA THR A 12 9.62 3.04 7.99
C THR A 12 8.38 3.93 8.04
N SER A 13 7.78 4.12 9.20
CA SER A 13 6.60 4.96 9.38
C SER A 13 6.91 6.42 9.14
N VAL A 14 8.04 6.91 9.64
CA VAL A 14 8.49 8.31 9.44
C VAL A 14 8.77 8.60 7.98
N SER A 15 9.53 7.73 7.28
CA SER A 15 9.84 7.94 5.87
C SER A 15 8.59 7.93 4.99
N ARG A 16 7.63 7.04 5.27
CA ARG A 16 6.35 6.98 4.54
C ARG A 16 5.45 8.18 4.84
N ALA A 17 5.41 8.65 6.09
CA ALA A 17 4.67 9.86 6.45
C ALA A 17 5.26 11.10 5.76
N ALA A 18 6.59 11.19 5.70
CA ALA A 18 7.27 12.24 4.93
C ALA A 18 6.88 12.19 3.44
N GLY A 19 6.77 11.00 2.83
CA GLY A 19 6.30 10.84 1.46
C GLY A 19 4.90 11.41 1.22
N ILE A 20 3.96 11.20 2.16
CA ILE A 20 2.62 11.82 2.07
C ILE A 20 2.71 13.35 2.16
N ALA A 21 3.51 13.87 3.07
CA ALA A 21 3.71 15.31 3.21
C ALA A 21 4.33 15.93 1.95
N VAL A 22 5.35 15.29 1.37
CA VAL A 22 5.98 15.69 0.10
C VAL A 22 4.95 15.68 -1.04
N THR A 23 4.13 14.63 -1.15
CA THR A 23 3.05 14.55 -2.14
C THR A 23 2.14 15.78 -2.05
N LYS A 24 1.75 16.18 -0.84
CA LYS A 24 0.88 17.34 -0.64
C LYS A 24 1.57 18.65 -1.00
N ALA A 25 2.84 18.82 -0.68
CA ALA A 25 3.61 20.01 -1.05
C ALA A 25 3.75 20.11 -2.58
N MET A 26 4.23 19.03 -3.22
CA MET A 26 4.42 18.98 -4.67
C MET A 26 3.11 19.16 -5.45
N SER A 27 1.99 18.64 -4.94
CA SER A 27 0.69 18.80 -5.60
C SER A 27 0.24 20.25 -5.70
N LYS A 28 0.65 21.09 -4.74
CA LYS A 28 0.36 22.53 -4.78
C LYS A 28 1.35 23.30 -5.65
N GLU A 29 2.61 22.91 -5.57
CA GLU A 29 3.71 23.57 -6.31
C GLU A 29 3.54 23.40 -7.81
N PHE A 30 3.18 22.18 -8.26
CA PHE A 30 3.11 21.84 -9.68
C PHE A 30 1.69 21.92 -10.29
N ALA A 31 0.68 22.23 -9.50
CA ALA A 31 -0.69 22.40 -10.01
C ALA A 31 -0.81 23.46 -11.12
N PRO A 32 -0.10 24.62 -11.06
CA PRO A 32 -0.15 25.60 -12.15
C PRO A 32 0.33 25.06 -13.51
N ASP A 33 1.20 24.04 -13.49
CA ASP A 33 1.71 23.36 -14.68
C ASP A 33 0.87 22.15 -15.09
N ASN A 34 -0.29 21.97 -14.46
CA ASN A 34 -1.19 20.83 -14.66
C ASN A 34 -0.53 19.46 -14.36
N ILE A 35 0.42 19.43 -13.43
CA ILE A 35 1.06 18.20 -12.95
C ILE A 35 0.33 17.72 -11.70
N LEU A 36 -0.23 16.51 -11.76
CA LEU A 36 -0.96 15.89 -10.67
C LEU A 36 0.00 14.99 -9.85
N VAL A 37 -0.02 15.14 -8.53
CA VAL A 37 0.84 14.39 -7.63
C VAL A 37 -0.01 13.70 -6.57
N ASN A 38 -0.03 12.37 -6.58
CA ASN A 38 -0.85 11.55 -5.69
C ASN A 38 -0.01 10.42 -5.07
N THR A 39 -0.45 9.90 -3.94
CA THR A 39 0.18 8.77 -3.25
C THR A 39 -0.81 7.62 -3.10
N VAL A 40 -0.35 6.39 -3.31
CA VAL A 40 -1.07 5.18 -2.92
C VAL A 40 -0.45 4.59 -1.65
N CYS A 41 -1.29 4.27 -0.68
CA CYS A 41 -0.90 3.65 0.59
C CYS A 41 -1.29 2.18 0.55
N ILE A 42 -0.35 1.31 0.16
CA ILE A 42 -0.58 -0.12 -0.03
C ILE A 42 -0.54 -0.84 1.33
N GLY A 43 -1.54 -1.68 1.58
CA GLY A 43 -1.63 -2.59 2.71
C GLY A 43 -0.98 -3.95 2.43
N LEU A 44 -1.67 -5.04 2.82
CA LEU A 44 -1.23 -6.40 2.54
C LEU A 44 -1.63 -6.78 1.12
N ILE A 45 -0.66 -6.78 0.22
CA ILE A 45 -0.78 -7.17 -1.19
C ILE A 45 0.20 -8.30 -1.47
N LYS A 46 -0.20 -9.31 -2.24
CA LYS A 46 0.70 -10.40 -2.69
C LYS A 46 1.87 -9.81 -3.46
N SER A 47 3.09 -10.22 -3.11
CA SER A 47 4.31 -9.65 -3.68
C SER A 47 5.49 -10.59 -3.54
N GLY A 48 6.48 -10.47 -4.41
CA GLY A 48 7.73 -11.21 -4.32
C GLY A 48 8.47 -11.05 -2.98
N GLN A 49 8.24 -9.95 -2.24
CA GLN A 49 8.77 -9.79 -0.89
C GLN A 49 8.20 -10.82 0.09
N HIS A 50 6.90 -11.10 0.00
CA HIS A 50 6.26 -12.12 0.83
C HIS A 50 6.68 -13.52 0.41
N GLU A 51 6.78 -13.80 -0.88
CA GLU A 51 7.29 -15.06 -1.43
C GLU A 51 8.71 -15.33 -0.97
N SER A 52 9.64 -14.39 -1.14
CA SER A 52 11.02 -14.51 -0.68
C SER A 52 11.12 -14.64 0.85
N ARG A 53 10.20 -14.05 1.59
CA ARG A 53 10.15 -14.25 3.05
C ARG A 53 9.71 -15.66 3.38
N PHE A 54 8.67 -16.18 2.72
CA PHE A 54 8.20 -17.55 2.90
C PHE A 54 9.34 -18.55 2.62
N GLU A 55 10.00 -18.42 1.48
CA GLU A 55 11.14 -19.27 1.10
C GLU A 55 12.25 -19.31 2.15
N ARG A 56 12.59 -18.16 2.74
CA ARG A 56 13.67 -18.06 3.72
C ARG A 56 13.32 -18.53 5.12
N THR A 57 12.06 -18.54 5.51
CA THR A 57 11.68 -18.68 6.93
C THR A 57 10.65 -19.76 7.20
N MET A 58 9.96 -20.26 6.19
CA MET A 58 8.82 -21.15 6.38
C MET A 58 8.83 -22.38 5.47
N SER A 59 9.60 -22.39 4.37
CA SER A 59 9.59 -23.46 3.38
C SER A 59 10.18 -24.78 3.88
N ASP A 60 11.00 -24.77 4.92
CA ASP A 60 11.62 -25.97 5.48
C ASP A 60 10.62 -26.89 6.21
N ASN A 61 9.45 -26.38 6.57
CA ASN A 61 8.39 -27.20 7.15
C ASN A 61 7.38 -27.58 6.06
N PRO A 62 7.21 -28.89 5.75
CA PRO A 62 6.32 -29.36 4.69
C PRO A 62 4.84 -29.05 4.92
N ASP A 63 4.43 -28.73 6.15
CA ASP A 63 3.06 -28.33 6.48
C ASP A 63 2.79 -26.86 6.14
N ASN A 64 3.83 -26.07 5.89
CA ASN A 64 3.70 -24.68 5.50
C ASN A 64 3.52 -24.57 3.98
N THR A 65 2.54 -23.78 3.57
CA THR A 65 2.34 -23.42 2.16
C THR A 65 2.30 -21.92 2.01
N LEU A 66 2.71 -21.42 0.85
CA LEU A 66 2.61 -19.99 0.51
C LEU A 66 1.16 -19.51 0.61
N GLU A 67 0.21 -20.33 0.14
CA GLU A 67 -1.22 -20.02 0.22
C GLU A 67 -1.69 -19.94 1.68
N GLY A 68 -1.32 -20.91 2.52
CA GLY A 68 -1.64 -20.87 3.94
C GLY A 68 -1.05 -19.65 4.67
N MET A 69 0.13 -19.19 4.25
CA MET A 69 0.67 -17.93 4.74
C MET A 69 -0.23 -16.75 4.33
N TYR A 70 -0.66 -16.67 3.08
CA TYR A 70 -1.55 -15.61 2.62
C TYR A 70 -2.93 -15.67 3.28
N GLU A 71 -3.50 -16.85 3.49
CA GLU A 71 -4.74 -17.03 4.24
C GLU A 71 -4.60 -16.50 5.68
N SER A 72 -3.52 -16.87 6.36
CA SER A 72 -3.22 -16.38 7.71
C SER A 72 -3.03 -14.86 7.77
N MET A 73 -2.41 -14.27 6.76
CA MET A 73 -2.28 -12.80 6.66
C MET A 73 -3.65 -12.16 6.40
N GLY A 74 -4.42 -12.74 5.50
CA GLY A 74 -5.75 -12.25 5.09
C GLY A 74 -6.77 -12.25 6.21
N SER A 75 -6.70 -13.20 7.16
CA SER A 75 -7.60 -13.27 8.29
C SER A 75 -7.58 -12.01 9.19
N ARG A 76 -6.53 -11.19 9.09
CA ARG A 76 -6.38 -9.93 9.82
C ARG A 76 -6.86 -8.71 9.03
N VAL A 77 -7.25 -8.90 7.78
CA VAL A 77 -7.75 -7.85 6.89
C VAL A 77 -9.27 -7.84 6.96
N PRO A 78 -9.95 -6.71 7.12
CA PRO A 78 -11.42 -6.66 7.15
C PRO A 78 -12.11 -7.31 5.95
N LEU A 79 -11.51 -7.22 4.74
CA LEU A 79 -12.01 -7.95 3.57
C LEU A 79 -11.73 -9.46 3.59
N GLY A 80 -11.08 -10.00 4.63
CA GLY A 80 -10.83 -11.43 4.83
C GLY A 80 -9.75 -12.03 3.93
N ARG A 81 -9.04 -11.25 3.15
CA ARG A 81 -8.00 -11.71 2.23
C ARG A 81 -6.87 -10.70 2.04
N VAL A 82 -5.74 -11.18 1.57
CA VAL A 82 -4.67 -10.34 1.00
C VAL A 82 -5.11 -9.85 -0.39
N GLY A 83 -4.77 -8.63 -0.76
CA GLY A 83 -5.07 -8.08 -2.07
C GLY A 83 -4.13 -8.64 -3.15
N GLU A 84 -4.58 -8.61 -4.40
CA GLU A 84 -3.78 -8.96 -5.57
C GLU A 84 -2.98 -7.72 -6.05
N ALA A 85 -1.81 -7.93 -6.66
CA ALA A 85 -1.00 -6.84 -7.21
C ALA A 85 -1.76 -6.04 -8.28
N ALA A 86 -2.61 -6.69 -9.07
CA ALA A 86 -3.44 -6.04 -10.08
C ALA A 86 -4.42 -5.03 -9.46
N GLU A 87 -4.99 -5.31 -8.28
CA GLU A 87 -5.92 -4.38 -7.60
C GLU A 87 -5.24 -3.05 -7.24
N ALA A 88 -3.96 -3.10 -6.86
CA ALA A 88 -3.17 -1.89 -6.66
C ALA A 88 -2.82 -1.20 -7.99
N GLY A 89 -2.49 -2.00 -9.00
CA GLY A 89 -2.20 -1.54 -10.37
C GLY A 89 -3.37 -0.78 -11.00
N ASP A 90 -4.59 -1.28 -10.83
CA ASP A 90 -5.81 -0.65 -11.37
C ASP A 90 -6.05 0.75 -10.78
N VAL A 91 -5.84 0.91 -9.49
CA VAL A 91 -5.95 2.23 -8.83
C VAL A 91 -4.85 3.18 -9.32
N ILE A 92 -3.62 2.69 -9.48
CA ILE A 92 -2.51 3.49 -10.01
C ILE A 92 -2.80 3.91 -11.46
N ALA A 93 -3.27 2.98 -12.29
CA ALA A 93 -3.63 3.26 -13.68
C ALA A 93 -4.77 4.29 -13.78
N PHE A 94 -5.78 4.19 -12.91
CA PHE A 94 -6.82 5.20 -12.81
C PHE A 94 -6.25 6.58 -12.47
N LEU A 95 -5.40 6.67 -11.43
CA LEU A 95 -4.81 7.94 -11.00
C LEU A 95 -3.87 8.55 -12.05
N ALA A 96 -3.27 7.71 -12.90
CA ALA A 96 -2.41 8.15 -14.01
C ALA A 96 -3.18 8.47 -15.31
N SER A 97 -4.49 8.28 -15.32
CA SER A 97 -5.32 8.49 -16.51
C SER A 97 -6.00 9.86 -16.50
N GLU A 98 -6.49 10.30 -17.66
CA GLU A 98 -7.32 11.49 -17.82
C GLU A 98 -8.60 11.50 -16.95
N ARG A 99 -9.06 10.31 -16.52
CA ARG A 99 -10.22 10.17 -15.63
C ARG A 99 -9.97 10.73 -14.23
N ALA A 100 -8.72 10.86 -13.83
CA ALA A 100 -8.29 11.42 -12.55
C ALA A 100 -7.81 12.88 -12.67
N SER A 101 -8.12 13.58 -13.75
CA SER A 101 -7.61 14.90 -14.09
C SER A 101 -7.90 16.01 -13.05
N TYR A 102 -8.78 15.77 -12.10
CA TYR A 102 -9.08 16.71 -11.01
C TYR A 102 -8.66 16.19 -9.63
N LEU A 103 -7.82 15.14 -9.60
CA LEU A 103 -7.30 14.53 -8.38
C LEU A 103 -5.81 14.85 -8.20
N THR A 104 -5.47 15.69 -7.20
CA THR A 104 -4.09 15.96 -6.83
C THR A 104 -3.93 16.14 -5.32
N GLY A 105 -2.80 15.74 -4.77
CA GLY A 105 -2.48 15.86 -3.35
C GLY A 105 -3.29 14.95 -2.44
N ILE A 106 -3.79 13.82 -2.96
CA ILE A 106 -4.50 12.79 -2.18
C ILE A 106 -3.58 11.63 -1.82
N ALA A 107 -3.94 10.91 -0.77
CA ALA A 107 -3.32 9.65 -0.37
C ALA A 107 -4.40 8.57 -0.25
N VAL A 108 -4.45 7.66 -1.21
CA VAL A 108 -5.47 6.61 -1.32
C VAL A 108 -5.02 5.36 -0.59
N ASN A 109 -5.85 4.82 0.30
CA ASN A 109 -5.59 3.52 0.93
C ASN A 109 -6.04 2.39 0.00
N ILE A 110 -5.15 1.41 -0.21
CA ILE A 110 -5.42 0.15 -0.93
C ILE A 110 -5.04 -0.97 0.04
N ASP A 111 -5.88 -1.24 1.02
CA ASP A 111 -5.49 -2.03 2.19
C ASP A 111 -6.60 -2.95 2.74
N GLY A 112 -7.70 -3.11 2.02
CA GLY A 112 -8.80 -3.96 2.44
C GLY A 112 -9.49 -3.52 3.74
N GLY A 113 -9.36 -2.24 4.12
CA GLY A 113 -9.94 -1.67 5.33
C GLY A 113 -9.05 -1.80 6.57
N THR A 114 -7.79 -2.18 6.42
CA THR A 114 -6.87 -2.41 7.55
C THR A 114 -6.48 -1.11 8.28
N SER A 115 -6.41 0.02 7.57
CA SER A 115 -6.05 1.29 8.19
C SER A 115 -7.19 1.82 9.06
N PRO A 116 -6.93 2.23 10.32
CA PRO A 116 -7.94 2.85 11.17
C PRO A 116 -8.28 4.30 10.77
N VAL A 117 -7.61 4.83 9.75
CA VAL A 117 -7.79 6.20 9.27
C VAL A 117 -7.95 6.22 7.75
N VAL A 118 -8.76 7.14 7.28
CA VAL A 118 -9.03 7.42 5.86
C VAL A 118 -7.94 8.27 5.21
#